data_c64733ff5c3cff3684c753d34c1856ab
#
_entry.id   c64733ff5c3cff3684c753d34c1856ab
#
_cell.length_a   1.000
_cell.length_b   1.000
_cell.length_c   1.000
_cell.angle_alpha   90.00
_cell.angle_beta   90.00
_cell.angle_gamma   90.00
#
_symmetry.space_group_name_H-M   'P 1'
#
loop_
_entity.id
_entity.type
_entity.pdbx_description
1 polymer ?
#
loop_
_entity_poly.entity_id
_entity_poly.type
_entity_poly.pdbx_seq_one_letter_code
_entity_poly.pdbx_strand_id
1 'polypeptide(L)'
;MNTDHAIVEEKGHIMVITLNRPEKRNALSPGMLVTIYEAWRKLDEDPNLRCAVLTGAGGTFCSGADLSAMKDGNEDSDMMEKLKEIPDLHWQSLLRHNRPTKPIIAAVEGFALAGGTEILHGTDIRVAGKSAVFGLSEPLRGLFPLGGSTVRLRRQIPYTLAAEALLTGRRISSDEALRFGLIGHVVEDGDALDKAMEIAETVSENAPLSIQAIVKSLREIDESFTEAEALEKELEIGQPIFSTEDMMEGLTAFAEKRKPNFKGK
;
A
#
# COMPACT_ATOMS: atom_id res chain seq x y z
N MET A 1 13.41 -10.43 10.04
CA MET A 1 12.33 -10.07 9.12
C MET A 1 12.74 -10.14 7.64
N ASN A 2 13.98 -9.92 7.28
CA ASN A 2 14.36 -9.97 5.88
C ASN A 2 14.48 -11.41 5.40
N THR A 3 13.83 -11.71 4.27
CA THR A 3 14.16 -12.87 3.45
C THR A 3 14.90 -12.36 2.21
N ASP A 4 15.57 -13.24 1.47
CA ASP A 4 16.17 -12.85 0.18
C ASP A 4 15.10 -12.35 -0.81
N HIS A 5 13.81 -12.68 -0.57
CA HIS A 5 12.68 -12.34 -1.44
C HIS A 5 12.01 -10.98 -1.12
N ALA A 6 12.22 -10.43 0.06
CA ALA A 6 11.79 -9.07 0.42
C ALA A 6 12.72 -8.48 1.47
N ILE A 7 13.03 -7.19 1.32
CA ILE A 7 13.92 -6.44 2.19
C ILE A 7 13.09 -5.38 2.91
N VAL A 8 13.25 -5.28 4.23
CA VAL A 8 12.61 -4.26 5.07
C VAL A 8 13.68 -3.41 5.71
N GLU A 9 13.66 -2.12 5.44
CA GLU A 9 14.59 -1.12 5.97
C GLU A 9 13.82 -0.01 6.69
N GLU A 10 14.46 0.59 7.69
CA GLU A 10 13.94 1.76 8.39
C GLU A 10 14.79 2.97 8.08
N LYS A 11 14.17 4.05 7.61
CA LYS A 11 14.79 5.33 7.32
C LYS A 11 14.10 6.41 8.15
N GLY A 12 14.64 6.68 9.34
CA GLY A 12 13.97 7.55 10.31
C GLY A 12 12.61 6.99 10.72
N HIS A 13 11.54 7.72 10.42
CA HIS A 13 10.17 7.31 10.72
C HIS A 13 9.47 6.53 9.58
N ILE A 14 10.20 6.17 8.54
CA ILE A 14 9.67 5.55 7.33
C ILE A 14 10.17 4.11 7.23
N MET A 15 9.24 3.17 7.07
CA MET A 15 9.56 1.79 6.70
C MET A 15 9.60 1.67 5.19
N VAL A 16 10.69 1.14 4.62
CA VAL A 16 10.79 0.84 3.18
C VAL A 16 10.75 -0.66 3.00
N ILE A 17 9.77 -1.14 2.24
CA ILE A 17 9.60 -2.56 1.89
C ILE A 17 9.90 -2.71 0.41
N THR A 18 10.94 -3.48 0.09
CA THR A 18 11.36 -3.76 -1.29
C THR A 18 11.09 -5.22 -1.63
N LEU A 19 10.20 -5.46 -2.59
CA LEU A 19 10.01 -6.78 -3.20
C LEU A 19 11.28 -7.13 -3.97
N ASN A 20 11.96 -8.23 -3.63
CA ASN A 20 13.34 -8.47 -4.06
C ASN A 20 13.52 -9.85 -4.70
N ARG A 21 12.85 -10.07 -5.82
CA ARG A 21 13.05 -11.21 -6.74
C ARG A 21 13.06 -10.73 -8.20
N PRO A 22 14.00 -9.81 -8.56
CA PRO A 22 13.98 -9.18 -9.89
C PRO A 22 14.07 -10.19 -11.05
N GLU A 23 14.79 -11.31 -10.87
CA GLU A 23 14.90 -12.40 -11.83
C GLU A 23 13.54 -13.10 -12.10
N LYS A 24 12.59 -13.01 -11.17
CA LYS A 24 11.19 -13.47 -11.28
C LYS A 24 10.20 -12.31 -11.39
N ARG A 25 10.67 -11.10 -11.75
CA ARG A 25 9.85 -9.87 -11.81
C ARG A 25 9.08 -9.65 -10.52
N ASN A 26 9.69 -9.91 -9.39
CA ASN A 26 9.13 -9.78 -8.05
C ASN A 26 7.80 -10.53 -7.87
N ALA A 27 7.66 -11.72 -8.49
CA ALA A 27 6.52 -12.59 -8.27
C ALA A 27 6.41 -12.98 -6.80
N LEU A 28 5.19 -12.92 -6.28
CA LEU A 28 4.86 -13.17 -4.88
C LEU A 28 5.15 -14.62 -4.52
N SER A 29 6.09 -14.82 -3.62
CA SER A 29 6.45 -16.12 -3.04
C SER A 29 5.99 -16.20 -1.57
N PRO A 30 5.90 -17.39 -0.97
CA PRO A 30 5.60 -17.56 0.45
C PRO A 30 6.50 -16.74 1.36
N GLY A 31 7.82 -16.78 1.14
CA GLY A 31 8.77 -15.99 1.93
C GLY A 31 8.53 -14.48 1.81
N MET A 32 8.24 -13.99 0.60
CA MET A 32 7.88 -12.59 0.39
C MET A 32 6.60 -12.22 1.15
N LEU A 33 5.55 -13.05 1.06
CA LEU A 33 4.28 -12.81 1.74
C LEU A 33 4.43 -12.77 3.26
N VAL A 34 5.22 -13.68 3.84
CA VAL A 34 5.52 -13.69 5.28
C VAL A 34 6.24 -12.41 5.69
N THR A 35 7.28 -12.01 4.94
CA THR A 35 8.04 -10.78 5.24
C THR A 35 7.15 -9.53 5.17
N ILE A 36 6.29 -9.44 4.16
CA ILE A 36 5.34 -8.32 4.02
C ILE A 36 4.35 -8.30 5.18
N TYR A 37 3.80 -9.46 5.57
CA TYR A 37 2.90 -9.58 6.71
C TYR A 37 3.53 -9.10 8.02
N GLU A 38 4.77 -9.56 8.30
CA GLU A 38 5.51 -9.15 9.49
C GLU A 38 5.85 -7.65 9.45
N ALA A 39 6.15 -7.11 8.27
CA ALA A 39 6.40 -5.68 8.10
C ALA A 39 5.15 -4.83 8.40
N TRP A 40 3.97 -5.24 7.94
CA TRP A 40 2.73 -4.52 8.25
C TRP A 40 2.41 -4.53 9.73
N ARG A 41 2.63 -5.65 10.41
CA ARG A 41 2.46 -5.74 11.87
C ARG A 41 3.44 -4.81 12.59
N LYS A 42 4.73 -4.87 12.22
CA LYS A 42 5.75 -4.00 12.80
C LYS A 42 5.44 -2.52 12.56
N LEU A 43 4.93 -2.17 11.38
CA LEU A 43 4.53 -0.80 11.08
C LEU A 43 3.51 -0.27 12.10
N ASP A 44 2.51 -1.07 12.45
CA ASP A 44 1.50 -0.67 13.43
C ASP A 44 2.01 -0.68 14.87
N GLU A 45 2.79 -1.69 15.26
CA GLU A 45 3.26 -1.91 16.63
C GLU A 45 4.37 -0.92 17.05
N ASP A 46 5.21 -0.46 16.12
CA ASP A 46 6.33 0.45 16.43
C ASP A 46 5.88 1.93 16.40
N PRO A 47 5.81 2.62 17.55
CA PRO A 47 5.40 4.03 17.59
C PRO A 47 6.37 4.99 16.89
N ASN A 48 7.62 4.57 16.61
CA ASN A 48 8.57 5.39 15.87
C ASN A 48 8.32 5.39 14.37
N LEU A 49 7.69 4.36 13.84
CA LEU A 49 7.32 4.30 12.43
C LEU A 49 6.02 5.07 12.20
N ARG A 50 5.98 5.90 11.17
CA ARG A 50 4.87 6.81 10.85
C ARG A 50 4.19 6.52 9.52
N CYS A 51 4.91 5.92 8.57
CA CYS A 51 4.39 5.46 7.29
C CYS A 51 5.28 4.39 6.68
N ALA A 52 4.82 3.78 5.59
CA ALA A 52 5.63 2.85 4.81
C ALA A 52 5.68 3.24 3.33
N VAL A 53 6.80 2.90 2.68
CA VAL A 53 6.95 2.91 1.21
C VAL A 53 7.11 1.47 0.75
N LEU A 54 6.29 1.05 -0.23
CA LEU A 54 6.35 -0.26 -0.87
C LEU A 54 6.86 -0.11 -2.29
N THR A 55 7.91 -0.84 -2.65
CA THR A 55 8.52 -0.80 -3.98
C THR A 55 9.01 -2.17 -4.44
N GLY A 56 9.52 -2.26 -5.66
CA GLY A 56 10.12 -3.47 -6.23
C GLY A 56 11.53 -3.24 -6.76
N ALA A 57 12.41 -4.20 -6.54
CA ALA A 57 13.78 -4.17 -7.05
C ALA A 57 13.84 -4.44 -8.57
N GLY A 58 14.92 -4.00 -9.21
CA GLY A 58 15.23 -4.35 -10.60
C GLY A 58 14.30 -3.72 -11.64
N GLY A 59 13.73 -2.55 -11.36
CA GLY A 59 12.90 -1.81 -12.34
C GLY A 59 11.54 -2.46 -12.63
N THR A 60 11.04 -3.29 -11.73
CA THR A 60 9.71 -3.91 -11.81
C THR A 60 9.08 -3.95 -10.44
N PHE A 61 7.81 -3.56 -10.32
CA PHE A 61 7.12 -3.61 -9.04
C PHE A 61 6.78 -5.07 -8.66
N CYS A 62 5.84 -5.71 -9.36
CA CYS A 62 5.43 -7.08 -9.07
C CYS A 62 4.60 -7.67 -10.21
N SER A 63 4.91 -8.88 -10.62
CA SER A 63 4.19 -9.60 -11.69
C SER A 63 3.01 -10.46 -11.21
N GLY A 64 2.67 -10.41 -9.92
CA GLY A 64 1.60 -11.23 -9.33
C GLY A 64 2.10 -12.52 -8.68
N ALA A 65 1.23 -13.49 -8.48
CA ALA A 65 1.57 -14.76 -7.86
C ALA A 65 2.60 -15.57 -8.66
N ASP A 66 3.52 -16.24 -7.96
CA ASP A 66 4.46 -17.17 -8.59
C ASP A 66 3.74 -18.48 -8.95
N LEU A 67 3.20 -18.53 -10.16
CA LEU A 67 2.46 -19.70 -10.65
C LEU A 67 3.35 -20.95 -10.83
N SER A 68 4.66 -20.80 -10.97
CA SER A 68 5.58 -21.93 -11.05
C SER A 68 5.75 -22.60 -9.70
N ALA A 69 5.91 -21.80 -8.65
CA ALA A 69 5.98 -22.30 -7.27
C ALA A 69 4.70 -23.06 -6.86
N MET A 70 3.53 -22.54 -7.27
CA MET A 70 2.25 -23.23 -7.03
C MET A 70 2.16 -24.61 -7.68
N LYS A 71 2.89 -24.84 -8.79
CA LYS A 71 2.89 -26.14 -9.52
C LYS A 71 3.92 -27.12 -8.98
N ASP A 72 5.10 -26.65 -8.60
CA ASP A 72 6.26 -27.50 -8.34
C ASP A 72 6.37 -27.96 -6.89
N GLY A 73 5.60 -27.37 -5.95
CA GLY A 73 5.53 -27.76 -4.53
C GLY A 73 6.86 -27.66 -3.76
N ASN A 74 7.87 -27.03 -4.34
CA ASN A 74 9.24 -26.96 -3.82
C ASN A 74 9.44 -25.60 -3.12
N GLU A 75 8.76 -25.40 -1.98
CA GLU A 75 8.84 -24.17 -1.22
C GLU A 75 9.49 -24.39 0.13
N ASP A 76 10.12 -23.34 0.65
CA ASP A 76 10.72 -23.32 2.00
C ASP A 76 9.69 -23.79 3.04
N SER A 77 10.02 -24.91 3.72
CA SER A 77 9.11 -25.60 4.63
C SER A 77 8.63 -24.67 5.75
N ASP A 78 9.52 -23.83 6.29
CA ASP A 78 9.23 -22.96 7.43
C ASP A 78 8.26 -21.85 7.04
N MET A 79 8.38 -21.31 5.81
CA MET A 79 7.46 -20.30 5.28
C MET A 79 6.07 -20.89 4.99
N MET A 80 6.03 -22.13 4.49
CA MET A 80 4.77 -22.85 4.28
C MET A 80 4.08 -23.20 5.60
N GLU A 81 4.84 -23.47 6.66
CA GLU A 81 4.31 -23.71 8.00
C GLU A 81 3.64 -22.44 8.54
N LYS A 82 4.30 -21.28 8.48
CA LYS A 82 3.69 -19.98 8.87
C LYS A 82 2.40 -19.67 8.10
N LEU A 83 2.35 -19.96 6.81
CA LEU A 83 1.14 -19.79 6.00
C LEU A 83 0.00 -20.70 6.45
N LYS A 84 0.31 -21.87 7.03
CA LYS A 84 -0.70 -22.77 7.60
C LYS A 84 -1.14 -22.35 8.99
N GLU A 85 -0.22 -21.84 9.81
CA GLU A 85 -0.52 -21.33 11.17
C GLU A 85 -1.43 -20.09 11.13
N ILE A 86 -1.28 -19.23 10.10
CA ILE A 86 -2.07 -18.01 9.91
C ILE A 86 -2.84 -18.13 8.59
N PRO A 87 -4.05 -18.72 8.59
CA PRO A 87 -4.75 -19.13 7.37
C PRO A 87 -5.03 -18.01 6.35
N ASP A 88 -5.07 -16.75 6.78
CA ASP A 88 -5.30 -15.59 5.93
C ASP A 88 -4.07 -14.68 5.75
N LEU A 89 -2.88 -15.16 6.14
CA LEU A 89 -1.63 -14.40 6.08
C LEU A 89 -1.41 -13.76 4.69
N HIS A 90 -1.60 -14.54 3.62
CA HIS A 90 -1.42 -14.04 2.26
C HIS A 90 -2.40 -12.91 1.90
N TRP A 91 -3.65 -12.92 2.44
CA TRP A 91 -4.61 -11.84 2.25
C TRP A 91 -4.25 -10.61 3.08
N GLN A 92 -3.69 -10.81 4.28
CA GLN A 92 -3.19 -9.70 5.09
C GLN A 92 -1.96 -9.06 4.43
N SER A 93 -1.04 -9.88 3.89
CA SER A 93 0.13 -9.38 3.14
C SER A 93 -0.27 -8.51 1.94
N LEU A 94 -1.34 -8.90 1.23
CA LEU A 94 -1.89 -8.15 0.10
C LEU A 94 -2.84 -7.01 0.51
N LEU A 95 -2.86 -6.64 1.80
CA LEU A 95 -3.75 -5.57 2.31
C LEU A 95 -5.24 -5.82 2.05
N ARG A 96 -5.65 -7.08 1.85
CA ARG A 96 -7.04 -7.43 1.58
C ARG A 96 -7.88 -7.48 2.84
N HIS A 97 -7.45 -8.23 3.85
CA HIS A 97 -8.19 -8.41 5.10
C HIS A 97 -7.80 -7.39 6.17
N ASN A 98 -6.55 -6.99 6.17
CA ASN A 98 -6.05 -6.00 7.12
C ASN A 98 -5.21 -4.94 6.38
N ARG A 99 -5.33 -3.70 6.84
CA ARG A 99 -4.52 -2.56 6.38
C ARG A 99 -3.94 -1.89 7.62
N PRO A 100 -2.64 -1.62 7.66
CA PRO A 100 -2.03 -0.86 8.75
C PRO A 100 -2.76 0.45 9.01
N THR A 101 -2.80 0.88 10.26
CA THR A 101 -3.42 2.17 10.65
C THR A 101 -2.63 3.37 10.11
N LYS A 102 -1.39 3.14 9.71
CA LYS A 102 -0.46 4.13 9.18
C LYS A 102 -0.46 4.14 7.65
N PRO A 103 -0.17 5.30 7.00
CA PRO A 103 -0.20 5.42 5.54
C PRO A 103 0.81 4.52 4.84
N ILE A 104 0.43 4.06 3.65
CA ILE A 104 1.29 3.29 2.75
C ILE A 104 1.38 4.01 1.42
N ILE A 105 2.60 4.34 1.00
CA ILE A 105 2.92 4.94 -0.30
C ILE A 105 3.51 3.84 -1.19
N ALA A 106 3.03 3.69 -2.41
CA ALA A 106 3.60 2.76 -3.38
C ALA A 106 4.46 3.51 -4.40
N ALA A 107 5.65 2.96 -4.68
CA ALA A 107 6.55 3.40 -5.74
C ALA A 107 6.64 2.29 -6.79
N VAL A 108 6.08 2.55 -7.98
CA VAL A 108 5.86 1.53 -9.02
C VAL A 108 6.74 1.80 -10.22
N GLU A 109 7.70 0.92 -10.46
CA GLU A 109 8.43 0.85 -11.72
C GLU A 109 7.98 -0.36 -12.55
N GLY A 110 8.01 -0.24 -13.87
CA GLY A 110 7.72 -1.34 -14.79
C GLY A 110 6.37 -2.00 -14.53
N PHE A 111 6.36 -3.30 -14.26
CA PHE A 111 5.10 -4.05 -14.18
C PHE A 111 4.53 -4.15 -12.77
N ALA A 112 3.25 -3.77 -12.64
CA ALA A 112 2.38 -4.09 -11.52
C ALA A 112 1.19 -4.89 -12.06
N LEU A 113 1.25 -6.23 -12.04
CA LEU A 113 0.26 -7.10 -12.67
C LEU A 113 -0.37 -8.07 -11.67
N ALA A 114 -1.64 -8.43 -11.88
CA ALA A 114 -2.38 -9.36 -11.04
C ALA A 114 -2.28 -8.99 -9.55
N GLY A 115 -1.80 -9.89 -8.68
CA GLY A 115 -1.55 -9.61 -7.27
C GLY A 115 -0.69 -8.36 -7.02
N GLY A 116 0.19 -7.99 -7.96
CA GLY A 116 0.95 -6.74 -7.92
C GLY A 116 0.08 -5.50 -8.10
N THR A 117 -0.98 -5.53 -8.91
CA THR A 117 -1.99 -4.47 -8.96
C THR A 117 -2.92 -4.55 -7.75
N GLU A 118 -3.25 -5.75 -7.30
CA GLU A 118 -4.17 -5.96 -6.19
C GLU A 118 -3.69 -5.33 -4.88
N ILE A 119 -2.39 -5.50 -4.55
CA ILE A 119 -1.82 -4.88 -3.34
C ILE A 119 -1.88 -3.34 -3.40
N LEU A 120 -1.74 -2.75 -4.59
CA LEU A 120 -1.81 -1.29 -4.76
C LEU A 120 -3.18 -0.72 -4.36
N HIS A 121 -4.26 -1.48 -4.55
CA HIS A 121 -5.60 -1.03 -4.12
C HIS A 121 -5.71 -0.86 -2.59
N GLY A 122 -4.80 -1.43 -1.84
CA GLY A 122 -4.69 -1.28 -0.39
C GLY A 122 -3.81 -0.12 0.07
N THR A 123 -2.99 0.46 -0.83
CA THR A 123 -2.12 1.61 -0.53
C THR A 123 -2.88 2.93 -0.65
N ASP A 124 -2.36 3.98 -0.02
CA ASP A 124 -3.03 5.27 0.07
C ASP A 124 -2.55 6.26 -1.01
N ILE A 125 -1.25 6.29 -1.29
CA ILE A 125 -0.64 7.16 -2.31
C ILE A 125 0.16 6.29 -3.28
N ARG A 126 0.12 6.62 -4.57
CA ARG A 126 0.81 5.84 -5.61
C ARG A 126 1.56 6.75 -6.55
N VAL A 127 2.84 6.46 -6.70
CA VAL A 127 3.78 7.10 -7.65
C VAL A 127 4.21 6.05 -8.65
N ALA A 128 4.27 6.39 -9.92
CA ALA A 128 4.71 5.47 -10.96
C ALA A 128 5.73 6.09 -11.91
N GLY A 129 6.68 5.31 -12.40
CA GLY A 129 7.50 5.65 -13.54
C GLY A 129 6.69 5.73 -14.83
N LYS A 130 7.16 6.48 -15.83
CA LYS A 130 6.47 6.67 -17.12
C LYS A 130 6.16 5.35 -17.84
N SER A 131 7.06 4.38 -17.78
CA SER A 131 6.90 3.07 -18.42
C SER A 131 6.10 2.08 -17.58
N ALA A 132 5.61 2.47 -16.41
CA ALA A 132 4.85 1.59 -15.54
C ALA A 132 3.55 1.12 -16.20
N VAL A 133 3.25 -0.17 -15.99
CA VAL A 133 2.08 -0.84 -16.56
C VAL A 133 1.34 -1.59 -15.47
N PHE A 134 0.05 -1.34 -15.38
CA PHE A 134 -0.87 -1.99 -14.44
C PHE A 134 -1.77 -2.98 -15.18
N GLY A 135 -2.29 -3.98 -14.48
CA GLY A 135 -3.25 -4.88 -15.10
C GLY A 135 -3.70 -6.02 -14.20
N LEU A 136 -4.93 -6.45 -14.43
CA LEU A 136 -5.58 -7.55 -13.74
C LEU A 136 -5.79 -8.68 -14.76
N SER A 137 -4.74 -9.46 -14.96
CA SER A 137 -4.66 -10.44 -16.05
C SER A 137 -5.24 -11.81 -15.70
N GLU A 138 -5.88 -11.96 -14.56
CA GLU A 138 -6.49 -13.19 -14.07
C GLU A 138 -7.49 -13.79 -15.06
N PRO A 139 -8.44 -13.03 -15.64
CA PRO A 139 -9.42 -13.61 -16.57
C PRO A 139 -8.80 -14.19 -17.84
N LEU A 140 -7.63 -13.69 -18.27
CA LEU A 140 -6.90 -14.26 -19.41
C LEU A 140 -6.36 -15.68 -19.15
N ARG A 141 -6.42 -16.14 -17.90
CA ARG A 141 -5.92 -17.44 -17.41
C ARG A 141 -7.01 -18.28 -16.76
N GLY A 142 -8.29 -17.86 -16.89
CA GLY A 142 -9.40 -18.52 -16.21
C GLY A 142 -9.41 -18.36 -14.69
N LEU A 143 -8.71 -17.35 -14.19
CA LEU A 143 -8.62 -17.05 -12.76
C LEU A 143 -9.50 -15.83 -12.41
N PHE A 144 -9.74 -15.64 -11.11
CA PHE A 144 -10.48 -14.50 -10.57
C PHE A 144 -9.55 -13.65 -9.67
N PRO A 145 -9.57 -12.31 -9.76
CA PRO A 145 -8.74 -11.43 -8.95
C PRO A 145 -9.28 -11.35 -7.51
N LEU A 146 -8.81 -12.26 -6.65
CA LEU A 146 -9.29 -12.44 -5.29
C LEU A 146 -8.68 -11.45 -4.27
N GLY A 147 -7.61 -10.73 -4.61
CA GLY A 147 -6.94 -9.79 -3.70
C GLY A 147 -7.73 -8.49 -3.44
N GLY A 148 -8.97 -8.40 -3.92
CA GLY A 148 -9.88 -7.30 -3.62
C GLY A 148 -10.19 -6.38 -4.80
N SER A 149 -9.67 -6.66 -5.99
CA SER A 149 -9.79 -5.78 -7.16
C SER A 149 -11.23 -5.50 -7.57
N THR A 150 -12.11 -6.51 -7.58
CA THR A 150 -13.51 -6.34 -7.98
C THR A 150 -14.32 -5.45 -7.02
N VAL A 151 -13.84 -5.32 -5.79
CA VAL A 151 -14.47 -4.48 -4.75
C VAL A 151 -13.87 -3.08 -4.75
N ARG A 152 -12.51 -2.99 -4.72
CA ARG A 152 -11.81 -1.71 -4.50
C ARG A 152 -11.64 -0.89 -5.76
N LEU A 153 -11.34 -1.52 -6.91
CA LEU A 153 -11.05 -0.78 -8.15
C LEU A 153 -12.22 0.11 -8.55
N ARG A 154 -13.46 -0.42 -8.54
CA ARG A 154 -14.67 0.34 -8.88
C ARG A 154 -15.01 1.48 -7.92
N ARG A 155 -14.38 1.52 -6.73
CA ARG A 155 -14.49 2.61 -5.76
C ARG A 155 -13.39 3.67 -5.95
N GLN A 156 -12.33 3.34 -6.68
CA GLN A 156 -11.16 4.20 -6.87
C GLN A 156 -11.15 4.87 -8.25
N ILE A 157 -11.75 4.22 -9.26
CA ILE A 157 -11.86 4.77 -10.62
C ILE A 157 -13.28 4.60 -11.15
N PRO A 158 -13.68 5.33 -12.21
CA PRO A 158 -15.02 5.20 -12.81
C PRO A 158 -15.37 3.76 -13.16
N TYR A 159 -16.62 3.36 -12.88
CA TYR A 159 -17.08 1.96 -13.03
C TYR A 159 -16.80 1.37 -14.41
N THR A 160 -17.06 2.12 -15.49
CA THR A 160 -16.84 1.62 -16.86
C THR A 160 -15.38 1.29 -17.13
N LEU A 161 -14.44 2.08 -16.59
CA LEU A 161 -13.01 1.84 -16.73
C LEU A 161 -12.56 0.66 -15.86
N ALA A 162 -13.10 0.54 -14.66
CA ALA A 162 -12.86 -0.60 -13.78
C ALA A 162 -13.39 -1.91 -14.40
N ALA A 163 -14.62 -1.88 -14.94
CA ALA A 163 -15.22 -3.03 -15.61
C ALA A 163 -14.43 -3.44 -16.85
N GLU A 164 -14.03 -2.50 -17.71
CA GLU A 164 -13.20 -2.78 -18.87
C GLU A 164 -11.87 -3.46 -18.46
N ALA A 165 -11.15 -2.88 -17.50
CA ALA A 165 -9.89 -3.44 -17.02
C ALA A 165 -10.05 -4.88 -16.47
N LEU A 166 -11.09 -5.11 -15.66
CA LEU A 166 -11.36 -6.42 -15.04
C LEU A 166 -11.86 -7.46 -16.03
N LEU A 167 -12.74 -7.09 -16.97
CA LEU A 167 -13.36 -8.04 -17.90
C LEU A 167 -12.45 -8.41 -19.06
N THR A 168 -11.62 -7.47 -19.51
CA THR A 168 -10.70 -7.70 -20.64
C THR A 168 -9.33 -8.22 -20.21
N GLY A 169 -8.92 -7.98 -18.95
CA GLY A 169 -7.57 -8.26 -18.47
C GLY A 169 -6.49 -7.42 -19.17
N ARG A 170 -6.89 -6.31 -19.83
CA ARG A 170 -5.96 -5.46 -20.57
C ARG A 170 -4.96 -4.76 -19.65
N ARG A 171 -3.87 -4.33 -20.25
CA ARG A 171 -2.90 -3.46 -19.59
C ARG A 171 -3.38 -2.02 -19.58
N ILE A 172 -3.00 -1.30 -18.53
CA ILE A 172 -3.26 0.11 -18.31
C ILE A 172 -1.88 0.78 -18.19
N SER A 173 -1.60 1.77 -19.03
CA SER A 173 -0.36 2.55 -18.97
C SER A 173 -0.38 3.51 -17.75
N SER A 174 0.79 4.05 -17.38
CA SER A 174 0.90 5.06 -16.32
C SER A 174 0.07 6.31 -16.63
N ASP A 175 0.04 6.76 -17.90
CA ASP A 175 -0.75 7.91 -18.34
C ASP A 175 -2.27 7.65 -18.22
N GLU A 176 -2.73 6.44 -18.57
CA GLU A 176 -4.13 6.06 -18.36
C GLU A 176 -4.45 5.97 -16.87
N ALA A 177 -3.58 5.33 -16.07
CA ALA A 177 -3.74 5.18 -14.65
C ALA A 177 -3.82 6.54 -13.93
N LEU A 178 -3.02 7.52 -14.34
CA LEU A 178 -3.10 8.90 -13.85
C LEU A 178 -4.43 9.56 -14.22
N ARG A 179 -4.83 9.47 -15.50
CA ARG A 179 -6.12 10.03 -15.96
C ARG A 179 -7.33 9.42 -15.27
N PHE A 180 -7.25 8.13 -14.92
CA PHE A 180 -8.33 7.43 -14.24
C PHE A 180 -8.38 7.74 -12.73
N GLY A 181 -7.29 8.29 -12.17
CA GLY A 181 -7.13 8.50 -10.74
C GLY A 181 -6.69 7.24 -9.99
N LEU A 182 -6.20 6.21 -10.71
CA LEU A 182 -5.63 5.01 -10.08
C LEU A 182 -4.30 5.32 -9.39
N ILE A 183 -3.52 6.24 -9.93
CA ILE A 183 -2.28 6.76 -9.36
C ILE A 183 -2.34 8.29 -9.27
N GLY A 184 -1.53 8.88 -8.38
CA GLY A 184 -1.50 10.33 -8.17
C GLY A 184 -0.33 11.05 -8.86
N HIS A 185 0.74 10.31 -9.18
CA HIS A 185 1.96 10.90 -9.74
C HIS A 185 2.57 9.99 -10.82
N VAL A 186 3.09 10.63 -11.88
CA VAL A 186 3.96 10.01 -12.88
C VAL A 186 5.27 10.77 -12.91
N VAL A 187 6.39 10.06 -12.86
CA VAL A 187 7.76 10.59 -12.87
C VAL A 187 8.59 9.89 -13.95
N GLU A 188 9.82 10.34 -14.20
CA GLU A 188 10.73 9.61 -15.09
C GLU A 188 11.00 8.21 -14.55
N ASP A 189 11.33 7.27 -15.44
CA ASP A 189 11.66 5.90 -15.05
C ASP A 189 12.90 5.88 -14.16
N GLY A 190 12.79 5.21 -13.02
CA GLY A 190 13.80 5.16 -11.97
C GLY A 190 13.57 6.13 -10.82
N ASP A 191 12.74 7.15 -10.97
CA ASP A 191 12.52 8.19 -9.96
C ASP A 191 11.30 7.92 -9.04
N ALA A 192 10.56 6.83 -9.26
CA ALA A 192 9.34 6.56 -8.50
C ALA A 192 9.60 6.40 -6.99
N LEU A 193 10.71 5.75 -6.61
CA LEU A 193 11.07 5.58 -5.20
C LEU A 193 11.45 6.91 -4.56
N ASP A 194 12.25 7.74 -5.23
CA ASP A 194 12.69 9.03 -4.70
C ASP A 194 11.49 9.96 -4.47
N LYS A 195 10.54 10.00 -5.43
CA LYS A 195 9.30 10.76 -5.26
C LYS A 195 8.40 10.22 -4.15
N ALA A 196 8.30 8.91 -4.01
CA ALA A 196 7.54 8.29 -2.92
C ALA A 196 8.19 8.58 -1.56
N MET A 197 9.51 8.61 -1.47
CA MET A 197 10.24 8.98 -0.26
C MET A 197 10.03 10.45 0.12
N GLU A 198 10.08 11.38 -0.84
CA GLU A 198 9.76 12.80 -0.62
C GLU A 198 8.36 12.98 0.00
N ILE A 199 7.37 12.24 -0.52
CA ILE A 199 6.01 12.25 0.02
C ILE A 199 5.97 11.64 1.42
N ALA A 200 6.66 10.52 1.63
CA ALA A 200 6.74 9.84 2.91
C ALA A 200 7.41 10.71 4.00
N GLU A 201 8.45 11.45 3.66
CA GLU A 201 9.08 12.42 4.54
C GLU A 201 8.08 13.50 4.96
N THR A 202 7.36 14.08 3.99
CA THR A 202 6.30 15.07 4.28
C THR A 202 5.22 14.50 5.22
N VAL A 203 4.75 13.28 4.96
CA VAL A 203 3.77 12.59 5.80
C VAL A 203 4.33 12.34 7.20
N SER A 204 5.58 11.91 7.27
CA SER A 204 6.24 11.56 8.55
C SER A 204 6.56 12.77 9.44
N GLU A 205 6.63 13.97 8.87
CA GLU A 205 6.79 15.23 9.62
C GLU A 205 5.48 15.71 10.27
N ASN A 206 4.33 15.21 9.84
CA ASN A 206 3.02 15.57 10.41
C ASN A 206 2.72 14.83 11.74
N ALA A 207 1.75 15.34 12.50
CA ALA A 207 1.31 14.75 13.77
C ALA A 207 0.78 13.32 13.55
N PRO A 208 1.43 12.26 14.11
CA PRO A 208 1.12 10.88 13.81
C PRO A 208 -0.33 10.49 14.07
N LEU A 209 -0.90 10.93 15.20
CA LEU A 209 -2.29 10.61 15.54
C LEU A 209 -3.29 11.28 14.57
N SER A 210 -3.00 12.51 14.12
CA SER A 210 -3.82 13.19 13.11
C SER A 210 -3.81 12.42 11.78
N ILE A 211 -2.63 11.99 11.33
CA ILE A 211 -2.50 11.19 10.10
C ILE A 211 -3.26 9.86 10.23
N GLN A 212 -3.14 9.16 11.35
CA GLN A 212 -3.87 7.91 11.59
C GLN A 212 -5.39 8.12 11.62
N ALA A 213 -5.87 9.19 12.23
CA ALA A 213 -7.29 9.55 12.24
C ALA A 213 -7.80 9.84 10.81
N ILE A 214 -7.04 10.58 10.00
CA ILE A 214 -7.36 10.84 8.60
C ILE A 214 -7.42 9.53 7.80
N VAL A 215 -6.41 8.68 7.93
CA VAL A 215 -6.38 7.36 7.26
C VAL A 215 -7.58 6.51 7.67
N LYS A 216 -7.93 6.50 8.95
CA LYS A 216 -9.11 5.79 9.47
C LYS A 216 -10.39 6.34 8.86
N SER A 217 -10.58 7.65 8.86
CA SER A 217 -11.76 8.30 8.27
C SER A 217 -11.91 7.96 6.78
N LEU A 218 -10.84 8.12 5.99
CA LEU A 218 -10.82 7.82 4.56
C LEU A 218 -11.13 6.34 4.22
N ARG A 219 -10.92 5.42 5.16
CA ARG A 219 -11.09 3.98 4.93
C ARG A 219 -12.36 3.40 5.51
N GLU A 220 -12.90 3.99 6.60
CA GLU A 220 -14.10 3.51 7.28
C GLU A 220 -15.37 4.16 6.76
N ILE A 221 -15.30 5.42 6.31
CA ILE A 221 -16.45 6.14 5.75
C ILE A 221 -16.53 5.85 4.26
N ASP A 222 -17.56 5.12 3.84
CA ASP A 222 -17.77 4.76 2.45
C ASP A 222 -19.18 5.14 1.96
N GLU A 223 -19.48 4.78 0.71
CA GLU A 223 -20.74 5.11 0.03
C GLU A 223 -22.01 4.50 0.68
N SER A 224 -21.87 3.65 1.70
CA SER A 224 -23.03 3.09 2.43
C SER A 224 -23.59 4.05 3.48
N PHE A 225 -22.80 5.06 3.88
CA PHE A 225 -23.24 6.11 4.79
C PHE A 225 -24.02 7.19 4.05
N THR A 226 -25.08 7.72 4.67
CA THR A 226 -25.60 9.03 4.27
C THR A 226 -24.59 10.12 4.65
N GLU A 227 -24.67 11.30 4.02
CA GLU A 227 -23.76 12.41 4.33
C GLU A 227 -23.81 12.77 5.83
N ALA A 228 -24.99 12.77 6.44
CA ALA A 228 -25.14 13.06 7.87
C ALA A 228 -24.43 12.02 8.75
N GLU A 229 -24.62 10.73 8.48
CA GLU A 229 -23.95 9.64 9.19
C GLU A 229 -22.42 9.69 8.99
N ALA A 230 -21.97 10.01 7.77
CA ALA A 230 -20.56 10.18 7.44
C ALA A 230 -19.91 11.31 8.26
N LEU A 231 -20.57 12.47 8.37
CA LEU A 231 -20.08 13.61 9.14
C LEU A 231 -20.06 13.32 10.66
N GLU A 232 -21.07 12.60 11.19
CA GLU A 232 -21.04 12.15 12.58
C GLU A 232 -19.88 11.17 12.85
N LYS A 233 -19.63 10.25 11.92
CA LYS A 233 -18.51 9.30 12.01
C LYS A 233 -17.16 10.00 11.92
N GLU A 234 -17.01 10.99 11.03
CA GLU A 234 -15.82 11.84 10.92
C GLU A 234 -15.56 12.57 12.26
N LEU A 235 -16.59 13.14 12.88
CA LEU A 235 -16.49 13.83 14.15
C LEU A 235 -16.03 12.86 15.26
N GLU A 236 -16.61 11.65 15.34
CA GLU A 236 -16.21 10.62 16.30
C GLU A 236 -14.70 10.29 16.16
N ILE A 237 -14.20 10.16 14.92
CA ILE A 237 -12.81 9.83 14.64
C ILE A 237 -11.87 11.01 14.91
N GLY A 238 -12.25 12.21 14.49
CA GLY A 238 -11.37 13.39 14.51
C GLY A 238 -11.35 14.16 15.83
N GLN A 239 -12.46 14.19 16.55
CA GLN A 239 -12.56 14.99 17.78
C GLN A 239 -11.50 14.66 18.86
N PRO A 240 -11.11 13.40 19.11
CA PRO A 240 -10.07 13.06 20.07
C PRO A 240 -8.71 13.72 19.79
N ILE A 241 -8.42 14.05 18.53
CA ILE A 241 -7.14 14.67 18.14
C ILE A 241 -6.96 16.05 18.80
N PHE A 242 -8.07 16.78 19.04
CA PHE A 242 -8.03 18.10 19.66
C PHE A 242 -7.65 18.09 21.14
N SER A 243 -7.47 16.91 21.75
CA SER A 243 -7.04 16.73 23.13
C SER A 243 -5.61 16.16 23.25
N THR A 244 -4.88 16.05 22.14
CA THR A 244 -3.52 15.47 22.11
C THR A 244 -2.44 16.48 22.47
N GLU A 245 -1.30 16.01 22.97
CA GLU A 245 -0.11 16.84 23.19
C GLU A 245 0.41 17.41 21.87
N ASP A 246 0.32 16.64 20.79
CA ASP A 246 0.76 17.04 19.46
C ASP A 246 -0.07 18.21 18.89
N MET A 247 -1.35 18.28 19.21
CA MET A 247 -2.19 19.44 18.86
C MET A 247 -1.66 20.71 19.51
N MET A 248 -1.35 20.66 20.82
CA MET A 248 -0.79 21.80 21.56
C MET A 248 0.60 22.18 21.06
N GLU A 249 1.44 21.18 20.74
CA GLU A 249 2.75 21.42 20.12
C GLU A 249 2.61 22.12 18.77
N GLY A 250 1.67 21.67 17.93
CA GLY A 250 1.40 22.28 16.62
C GLY A 250 1.03 23.75 16.73
N LEU A 251 0.12 24.10 17.65
CA LEU A 251 -0.27 25.50 17.92
C LEU A 251 0.90 26.35 18.44
N THR A 252 1.70 25.78 19.35
CA THR A 252 2.85 26.46 19.94
C THR A 252 3.94 26.70 18.87
N ALA A 253 4.29 25.68 18.12
CA ALA A 253 5.29 25.76 17.05
C ALA A 253 4.89 26.80 15.97
N PHE A 254 3.60 26.84 15.63
CA PHE A 254 3.07 27.84 14.69
C PHE A 254 3.22 29.26 15.24
N ALA A 255 2.85 29.49 16.50
CA ALA A 255 2.99 30.81 17.13
C ALA A 255 4.45 31.27 17.24
N GLU A 256 5.35 30.32 17.53
CA GLU A 256 6.80 30.53 17.65
C GLU A 256 7.55 30.54 16.32
N LYS A 257 6.88 30.27 15.21
CA LYS A 257 7.46 30.17 13.84
C LYS A 257 8.62 29.16 13.74
N ARG A 258 8.51 28.02 14.39
CA ARG A 258 9.45 26.90 14.35
C ARG A 258 8.81 25.64 13.81
N LYS A 259 9.64 24.66 13.42
CA LYS A 259 9.13 23.31 13.10
C LYS A 259 8.56 22.65 14.39
N PRO A 260 7.40 21.97 14.30
CA PRO A 260 6.86 21.20 15.42
C PRO A 260 7.68 19.93 15.67
N ASN A 261 7.61 19.41 16.87
CA ASN A 261 8.24 18.16 17.28
C ASN A 261 7.16 17.19 17.80
N PHE A 262 6.43 16.58 16.88
CA PHE A 262 5.34 15.67 17.18
C PHE A 262 5.83 14.33 17.73
N LYS A 263 5.13 13.82 18.76
CA LYS A 263 5.51 12.61 19.50
C LYS A 263 4.46 11.48 19.43
N GLY A 264 3.31 11.73 18.81
CA GLY A 264 2.21 10.76 18.73
C GLY A 264 1.49 10.59 20.07
N LYS A 265 1.28 11.66 20.82
CA LYS A 265 0.64 11.67 22.16
C LYS A 265 -0.44 12.73 22.26
#